data_599ba76c5c3d946bc07197e070766c6f
#
_entry.id   599ba76c5c3d946bc07197e070766c6f
#
_cell.length_a   1.000
_cell.length_b   1.000
_cell.length_c   1.000
_cell.angle_alpha   90.00
_cell.angle_beta   90.00
_cell.angle_gamma   90.00
#
_symmetry.space_group_name_H-M   'P 1'
#
loop_
_entity.id
_entity.type
_entity.pdbx_description
1 polymer ?
#
loop_
_entity_poly.entity_id
_entity_poly.type
_entity_poly.pdbx_seq_one_letter_code
_entity_poly.pdbx_strand_id
1 'polypeptide(L)'
;MNRITSLLGIRYPIIQGGMVWCSGWRLASAVSNAGGLGLIGAGSMHPDTLREHIRKCNAATKLPFGVNIPLMYPQIEEIMNIVVEEGVKIVFTSAGNPKTWTGWLKERGITVVQVVSSSRFAVKCEEAGVDAVVAEGFEAGGHNGREETTTFCLIPAVREATTLPLIAAGGVGTGEGVLAAMVLGAEGVQIGTRFALTEESSASSVFKDYCLSLREGDTKLLLKKLAPTRLVKNAFREAVEKAEDSGASAEDLRTLLGRGRAKKGIFEGDLEEGELEIGQVSAIISRRQSVAEVMDELVAAYQRAAKKDYLF
;
A
#
# COMPACT_ATOMS: atom_id res chain seq x y z
N MET A 1 21.41 3.43 13.76
CA MET A 1 20.02 2.97 14.00
C MET A 1 19.22 3.35 12.77
N ASN A 2 18.34 2.49 12.26
CA ASN A 2 17.54 2.78 11.06
C ASN A 2 16.49 3.83 11.40
N ARG A 3 16.38 4.91 10.58
CA ARG A 3 15.48 6.03 10.87
C ARG A 3 14.01 5.63 10.85
N ILE A 4 13.59 4.70 9.96
CA ILE A 4 12.21 4.22 9.88
C ILE A 4 11.83 3.41 11.12
N THR A 5 12.70 2.49 11.58
CA THR A 5 12.41 1.72 12.80
C THR A 5 12.34 2.61 14.04
N SER A 6 13.19 3.63 14.12
CA SER A 6 13.16 4.60 15.22
C SER A 6 11.92 5.49 15.18
N LEU A 7 11.54 5.98 14.00
CA LEU A 7 10.39 6.86 13.81
C LEU A 7 9.06 6.16 14.15
N LEU A 8 8.93 4.91 13.71
CA LEU A 8 7.67 4.15 13.82
C LEU A 8 7.61 3.24 15.05
N GLY A 9 8.72 3.11 15.82
CA GLY A 9 8.78 2.25 16.99
C GLY A 9 8.67 0.75 16.68
N ILE A 10 9.15 0.30 15.53
CA ILE A 10 9.04 -1.07 15.04
C ILE A 10 10.39 -1.80 15.01
N ARG A 11 10.35 -3.13 15.02
CA ARG A 11 11.56 -3.98 15.02
C ARG A 11 12.19 -4.09 13.64
N TYR A 12 11.37 -4.30 12.60
CA TYR A 12 11.81 -4.45 11.22
C TYR A 12 11.28 -3.30 10.38
N PRO A 13 12.05 -2.69 9.47
CA PRO A 13 11.60 -1.59 8.63
C PRO A 13 10.69 -2.10 7.49
N ILE A 14 9.69 -2.89 7.87
CA ILE A 14 8.70 -3.51 6.97
C ILE A 14 7.32 -3.02 7.37
N ILE A 15 6.63 -2.35 6.45
CA ILE A 15 5.30 -1.81 6.61
C ILE A 15 4.34 -2.60 5.72
N GLN A 16 3.21 -3.02 6.23
CA GLN A 16 2.13 -3.53 5.40
C GLN A 16 1.32 -2.37 4.83
N GLY A 17 1.17 -2.30 3.52
CA GLY A 17 0.43 -1.25 2.84
C GLY A 17 -1.05 -1.18 3.22
N GLY A 18 -1.59 0.03 3.33
CA GLY A 18 -3.02 0.24 3.57
C GLY A 18 -3.82 0.02 2.29
N MET A 19 -4.38 -1.16 2.12
CA MET A 19 -5.09 -1.60 0.91
C MET A 19 -6.60 -1.65 1.15
N VAL A 20 -7.38 -1.14 0.20
CA VAL A 20 -8.84 -1.24 0.22
C VAL A 20 -9.26 -2.71 0.24
N TRP A 21 -10.27 -3.05 1.05
CA TRP A 21 -10.87 -4.38 1.20
C TRP A 21 -9.93 -5.51 1.69
N CYS A 22 -8.62 -5.23 1.85
CA CYS A 22 -7.62 -6.18 2.34
C CYS A 22 -7.16 -5.87 3.76
N SER A 23 -6.96 -4.58 4.09
CA SER A 23 -6.23 -4.13 5.29
C SER A 23 -7.18 -3.82 6.44
N GLY A 24 -7.77 -4.85 7.03
CA GLY A 24 -8.53 -4.77 8.27
C GLY A 24 -7.65 -4.91 9.52
N TRP A 25 -8.27 -4.83 10.69
CA TRP A 25 -7.60 -4.92 11.98
C TRP A 25 -6.80 -6.23 12.19
N ARG A 26 -7.28 -7.36 11.64
CA ARG A 26 -6.59 -8.65 11.76
C ARG A 26 -5.22 -8.60 11.09
N LEU A 27 -5.18 -8.14 9.85
CA LEU A 27 -3.93 -7.99 9.12
C LEU A 27 -3.00 -6.99 9.80
N ALA A 28 -3.52 -5.81 10.15
CA ALA A 28 -2.71 -4.77 10.78
C ALA A 28 -2.10 -5.24 12.11
N SER A 29 -2.89 -5.82 13.00
CA SER A 29 -2.40 -6.32 14.29
C SER A 29 -1.42 -7.49 14.14
N ALA A 30 -1.64 -8.39 13.18
CA ALA A 30 -0.73 -9.52 12.93
C ALA A 30 0.65 -9.04 12.46
N VAL A 31 0.71 -8.06 11.53
CA VAL A 31 1.99 -7.48 11.08
C VAL A 31 2.70 -6.75 12.21
N SER A 32 1.98 -5.98 13.02
CA SER A 32 2.56 -5.31 14.19
C SER A 32 3.12 -6.32 15.18
N ASN A 33 2.38 -7.39 15.50
CA ASN A 33 2.83 -8.46 16.40
C ASN A 33 4.04 -9.22 15.86
N ALA A 34 4.20 -9.28 14.54
CA ALA A 34 5.38 -9.87 13.88
C ALA A 34 6.59 -8.91 13.79
N GLY A 35 6.48 -7.69 14.32
CA GLY A 35 7.57 -6.73 14.43
C GLY A 35 7.70 -5.73 13.28
N GLY A 36 6.75 -5.69 12.33
CA GLY A 36 6.59 -4.66 11.32
C GLY A 36 5.62 -3.57 11.77
N LEU A 37 5.15 -2.74 10.84
CA LEU A 37 4.02 -1.82 11.03
C LEU A 37 2.82 -2.28 10.23
N GLY A 38 1.74 -2.66 10.89
CA GLY A 38 0.46 -2.88 10.24
C GLY A 38 -0.30 -1.58 10.02
N LEU A 39 -0.98 -1.46 8.86
CA LEU A 39 -1.83 -0.32 8.54
C LEU A 39 -3.28 -0.76 8.34
N ILE A 40 -4.22 -0.10 9.01
CA ILE A 40 -5.65 -0.19 8.68
C ILE A 40 -5.90 0.67 7.44
N GLY A 41 -6.49 0.11 6.39
CA GLY A 41 -6.78 0.82 5.15
C GLY A 41 -8.15 1.51 5.20
N ALA A 42 -8.19 2.79 5.55
CA ALA A 42 -9.44 3.54 5.72
C ALA A 42 -10.20 3.82 4.41
N GLY A 43 -9.54 3.70 3.25
CA GLY A 43 -10.13 4.06 1.94
C GLY A 43 -11.37 3.27 1.52
N SER A 44 -11.68 2.16 2.18
CA SER A 44 -12.88 1.35 1.95
C SER A 44 -13.83 1.30 3.15
N MET A 45 -13.58 2.10 4.19
CA MET A 45 -14.31 2.03 5.45
C MET A 45 -15.18 3.27 5.65
N HIS A 46 -16.44 3.08 6.00
CA HIS A 46 -17.24 4.13 6.61
C HIS A 46 -16.68 4.52 7.99
N PRO A 47 -16.93 5.73 8.49
CA PRO A 47 -16.41 6.21 9.76
C PRO A 47 -16.59 5.23 10.93
N ASP A 48 -17.81 4.72 11.14
CA ASP A 48 -18.08 3.74 12.22
C ASP A 48 -17.29 2.44 12.06
N THR A 49 -17.14 1.96 10.82
CA THR A 49 -16.33 0.77 10.52
C THR A 49 -14.86 1.00 10.85
N LEU A 50 -14.32 2.17 10.49
CA LEU A 50 -12.95 2.53 10.84
C LEU A 50 -12.76 2.54 12.37
N ARG A 51 -13.67 3.18 13.09
CA ARG A 51 -13.66 3.24 14.57
C ARG A 51 -13.64 1.82 15.18
N GLU A 52 -14.49 0.95 14.68
CA GLU A 52 -14.53 -0.45 15.11
C GLU A 52 -13.20 -1.17 14.85
N HIS A 53 -12.62 -0.98 13.66
CA HIS A 53 -11.34 -1.60 13.29
C HIS A 53 -10.18 -1.08 14.14
N ILE A 54 -10.12 0.22 14.45
CA ILE A 54 -9.10 0.79 15.35
C ILE A 54 -9.22 0.17 16.74
N ARG A 55 -10.43 0.10 17.32
CA ARG A 55 -10.67 -0.49 18.64
C ARG A 55 -10.29 -1.97 18.71
N LYS A 56 -10.66 -2.74 17.68
CA LYS A 56 -10.27 -4.15 17.58
C LYS A 56 -8.75 -4.33 17.43
N CYS A 57 -8.09 -3.46 16.68
CA CYS A 57 -6.64 -3.47 16.55
C CYS A 57 -5.95 -3.15 17.89
N ASN A 58 -6.41 -2.13 18.62
CA ASN A 58 -5.95 -1.78 19.97
C ASN A 58 -6.11 -2.93 20.98
N ALA A 59 -7.15 -3.75 20.82
CA ALA A 59 -7.37 -4.94 21.65
C ALA A 59 -6.44 -6.10 21.27
N ALA A 60 -6.12 -6.25 19.97
CA ALA A 60 -5.36 -7.37 19.42
C ALA A 60 -3.83 -7.20 19.50
N THR A 61 -3.33 -5.95 19.63
CA THR A 61 -1.90 -5.67 19.76
C THR A 61 -1.63 -4.54 20.73
N LYS A 62 -0.43 -4.59 21.37
CA LYS A 62 0.14 -3.48 22.16
C LYS A 62 1.30 -2.80 21.42
N LEU A 63 1.63 -3.29 20.24
CA LEU A 63 2.69 -2.75 19.40
C LEU A 63 2.12 -1.66 18.47
N PRO A 64 2.97 -0.77 17.93
CA PRO A 64 2.52 0.29 17.04
C PRO A 64 1.80 -0.25 15.81
N PHE A 65 0.70 0.39 15.43
CA PHE A 65 0.04 0.26 14.15
C PHE A 65 -0.38 1.65 13.66
N GLY A 66 -0.70 1.77 12.38
CA GLY A 66 -1.14 3.02 11.81
C GLY A 66 -2.45 2.90 11.03
N VAL A 67 -2.90 4.02 10.50
CA VAL A 67 -4.06 4.10 9.60
C VAL A 67 -3.63 4.77 8.30
N ASN A 68 -3.94 4.15 7.17
CA ASN A 68 -3.74 4.76 5.85
C ASN A 68 -5.03 5.45 5.40
N ILE A 69 -4.92 6.74 5.07
CA ILE A 69 -6.06 7.61 4.75
C ILE A 69 -5.84 8.26 3.38
N PRO A 70 -6.62 7.90 2.35
CA PRO A 70 -6.67 8.66 1.11
C PRO A 70 -7.28 10.04 1.36
N LEU A 71 -6.54 11.11 1.10
CA LEU A 71 -6.98 12.49 1.41
C LEU A 71 -8.16 12.99 0.56
N MET A 72 -8.49 12.29 -0.51
CA MET A 72 -9.65 12.58 -1.35
C MET A 72 -10.94 11.86 -0.88
N TYR A 73 -10.93 11.21 0.28
CA TYR A 73 -12.09 10.52 0.81
C TYR A 73 -13.22 11.52 1.14
N PRO A 74 -14.48 11.26 0.77
CA PRO A 74 -15.57 12.23 0.94
C PRO A 74 -15.83 12.68 2.38
N GLN A 75 -15.63 11.79 3.37
CA GLN A 75 -15.82 12.05 4.81
C GLN A 75 -14.50 12.26 5.54
N ILE A 76 -13.54 12.89 4.90
CA ILE A 76 -12.15 13.02 5.41
C ILE A 76 -12.08 13.65 6.79
N GLU A 77 -12.87 14.69 7.07
CA GLU A 77 -12.90 15.37 8.38
C GLU A 77 -13.33 14.44 9.50
N GLU A 78 -14.37 13.64 9.27
CA GLU A 78 -14.87 12.67 10.25
C GLU A 78 -13.83 11.54 10.47
N ILE A 79 -13.20 11.04 9.41
CA ILE A 79 -12.12 10.05 9.47
C ILE A 79 -10.94 10.58 10.30
N MET A 80 -10.53 11.84 10.07
CA MET A 80 -9.42 12.45 10.82
C MET A 80 -9.75 12.63 12.30
N ASN A 81 -10.98 13.03 12.63
CA ASN A 81 -11.44 13.15 14.01
C ASN A 81 -11.44 11.77 14.71
N ILE A 82 -11.94 10.72 14.07
CA ILE A 82 -11.94 9.36 14.63
C ILE A 82 -10.51 8.90 14.93
N VAL A 83 -9.57 9.13 14.05
CA VAL A 83 -8.16 8.77 14.24
C VAL A 83 -7.59 9.41 15.51
N VAL A 84 -7.90 10.69 15.75
CA VAL A 84 -7.47 11.42 16.95
C VAL A 84 -8.19 10.91 18.21
N GLU A 85 -9.51 10.77 18.16
CA GLU A 85 -10.35 10.30 19.26
C GLU A 85 -9.97 8.90 19.75
N GLU A 86 -9.67 8.00 18.82
CA GLU A 86 -9.25 6.61 19.12
C GLU A 86 -7.75 6.49 19.42
N GLY A 87 -7.02 7.60 19.49
CA GLY A 87 -5.64 7.67 19.96
C GLY A 87 -4.59 7.09 19.00
N VAL A 88 -4.87 7.02 17.70
CA VAL A 88 -3.91 6.58 16.68
C VAL A 88 -2.69 7.52 16.67
N LYS A 89 -1.49 6.94 16.61
CA LYS A 89 -0.22 7.69 16.68
C LYS A 89 0.50 7.80 15.34
N ILE A 90 0.12 7.01 14.36
CA ILE A 90 0.79 6.95 13.06
C ILE A 90 -0.27 6.99 11.96
N VAL A 91 -0.17 7.97 11.06
CA VAL A 91 -1.05 8.13 9.91
C VAL A 91 -0.23 8.13 8.64
N PHE A 92 -0.60 7.26 7.71
CA PHE A 92 -0.13 7.29 6.33
C PHE A 92 -1.19 7.97 5.48
N THR A 93 -0.80 9.02 4.76
CA THR A 93 -1.69 9.74 3.86
C THR A 93 -1.35 9.45 2.41
N SER A 94 -2.36 9.38 1.55
CA SER A 94 -2.20 9.13 0.11
C SER A 94 -3.21 9.95 -0.70
N ALA A 95 -3.00 10.05 -2.00
CA ALA A 95 -3.95 10.66 -2.95
C ALA A 95 -4.47 12.05 -2.54
N GLY A 96 -3.59 13.03 -2.40
CA GLY A 96 -4.01 14.40 -2.10
C GLY A 96 -2.86 15.34 -1.75
N ASN A 97 -3.21 16.56 -1.33
CA ASN A 97 -2.24 17.57 -0.97
C ASN A 97 -1.74 17.37 0.47
N PRO A 98 -0.45 17.11 0.71
CA PRO A 98 0.07 16.91 2.06
C PRO A 98 -0.12 18.12 2.98
N LYS A 99 -0.16 19.35 2.45
CA LYS A 99 -0.32 20.57 3.25
C LYS A 99 -1.67 20.66 4.00
N THR A 100 -2.69 19.92 3.52
CA THR A 100 -4.05 20.06 4.06
C THR A 100 -4.16 19.57 5.51
N TRP A 101 -3.56 18.40 5.81
CA TRP A 101 -3.77 17.75 7.11
C TRP A 101 -2.49 17.53 7.91
N THR A 102 -1.30 17.66 7.31
CA THR A 102 -0.04 17.38 8.01
C THR A 102 0.12 18.22 9.28
N GLY A 103 -0.03 19.54 9.19
CA GLY A 103 0.08 20.43 10.36
C GLY A 103 -0.89 20.07 11.47
N TRP A 104 -2.16 19.87 11.10
CA TRP A 104 -3.24 19.51 12.04
C TRP A 104 -2.98 18.18 12.78
N LEU A 105 -2.47 17.16 12.07
CA LEU A 105 -2.10 15.88 12.67
C LEU A 105 -0.88 16.01 13.59
N LYS A 106 0.15 16.74 13.16
CA LYS A 106 1.39 16.93 13.93
C LYS A 106 1.17 17.72 15.23
N GLU A 107 0.31 18.73 15.22
CA GLU A 107 -0.11 19.44 16.43
C GLU A 107 -0.74 18.52 17.49
N ARG A 108 -1.23 17.36 17.09
CA ARG A 108 -1.81 16.31 17.95
C ARG A 108 -0.84 15.17 18.27
N GLY A 109 0.45 15.36 17.95
CA GLY A 109 1.50 14.38 18.25
C GLY A 109 1.40 13.10 17.39
N ILE A 110 0.82 13.20 16.20
CA ILE A 110 0.70 12.08 15.26
C ILE A 110 1.84 12.13 14.25
N THR A 111 2.53 11.01 14.07
CA THR A 111 3.53 10.82 13.01
C THR A 111 2.83 10.72 11.66
N VAL A 112 3.24 11.54 10.70
CA VAL A 112 2.64 11.63 9.37
C VAL A 112 3.60 11.14 8.30
N VAL A 113 3.19 10.13 7.54
CA VAL A 113 3.93 9.58 6.41
C VAL A 113 3.08 9.76 5.15
N GLN A 114 3.65 10.31 4.06
CA GLN A 114 2.91 10.53 2.81
C GLN A 114 3.39 9.59 1.70
N VAL A 115 2.43 8.98 0.99
CA VAL A 115 2.72 8.19 -0.22
C VAL A 115 2.85 9.12 -1.44
N VAL A 116 3.92 8.92 -2.21
CA VAL A 116 4.25 9.72 -3.40
C VAL A 116 4.63 8.83 -4.58
N SER A 117 4.38 9.31 -5.80
CA SER A 117 4.72 8.63 -7.06
C SER A 117 5.89 9.29 -7.81
N SER A 118 6.44 10.38 -7.30
CA SER A 118 7.54 11.10 -7.97
C SER A 118 8.39 11.90 -6.96
N SER A 119 9.62 12.22 -7.37
CA SER A 119 10.53 13.10 -6.61
C SER A 119 9.94 14.49 -6.38
N ARG A 120 9.20 15.04 -7.37
CA ARG A 120 8.49 16.31 -7.23
C ARG A 120 7.47 16.31 -6.08
N PHE A 121 6.75 15.21 -5.89
CA PHE A 121 5.82 15.09 -4.78
C PHE A 121 6.55 14.89 -3.45
N ALA A 122 7.70 14.22 -3.43
CA ALA A 122 8.51 14.08 -2.21
C ALA A 122 9.00 15.45 -1.69
N VAL A 123 9.46 16.35 -2.57
CA VAL A 123 9.82 17.74 -2.20
C VAL A 123 8.62 18.47 -1.57
N LYS A 124 7.43 18.36 -2.17
CA LYS A 124 6.21 18.98 -1.61
C LYS A 124 5.85 18.42 -0.24
N CYS A 125 6.13 17.14 0.01
CA CYS A 125 5.91 16.51 1.32
C CYS A 125 6.89 17.05 2.36
N GLU A 126 8.17 17.22 2.00
CA GLU A 126 9.18 17.84 2.87
C GLU A 126 8.79 19.28 3.24
N GLU A 127 8.36 20.09 2.26
CA GLU A 127 7.82 21.44 2.49
C GLU A 127 6.57 21.45 3.39
N ALA A 128 5.75 20.41 3.33
CA ALA A 128 4.56 20.28 4.17
C ALA A 128 4.87 19.80 5.60
N GLY A 129 6.12 19.38 5.87
CA GLY A 129 6.58 18.96 7.18
C GLY A 129 6.16 17.54 7.58
N VAL A 130 5.96 16.62 6.62
CA VAL A 130 5.74 15.19 6.94
C VAL A 130 7.00 14.57 7.56
N ASP A 131 6.84 13.49 8.30
CA ASP A 131 7.95 12.84 9.01
C ASP A 131 8.71 11.82 8.13
N ALA A 132 8.05 11.27 7.12
CA ALA A 132 8.65 10.35 6.14
C ALA A 132 7.82 10.30 4.85
N VAL A 133 8.40 9.73 3.79
CA VAL A 133 7.70 9.49 2.53
C VAL A 133 7.76 8.01 2.13
N VAL A 134 6.68 7.54 1.50
CA VAL A 134 6.65 6.26 0.78
C VAL A 134 6.70 6.56 -0.71
N ALA A 135 7.78 6.18 -1.39
CA ALA A 135 7.86 6.26 -2.84
C ALA A 135 7.34 4.96 -3.46
N GLU A 136 6.20 5.06 -4.13
CA GLU A 136 5.50 3.91 -4.70
C GLU A 136 5.68 3.84 -6.21
N GLY A 137 6.41 2.81 -6.65
CA GLY A 137 6.62 2.49 -8.06
C GLY A 137 5.39 1.86 -8.71
N PHE A 138 5.34 1.96 -10.02
CA PHE A 138 4.18 1.60 -10.84
C PHE A 138 3.91 0.09 -10.91
N GLU A 139 4.74 -0.76 -10.34
CA GLU A 139 4.51 -2.19 -10.15
C GLU A 139 3.44 -2.50 -9.10
N ALA A 140 3.07 -1.49 -8.29
CA ALA A 140 2.03 -1.63 -7.27
C ALA A 140 0.66 -1.99 -7.86
N GLY A 141 -0.15 -2.72 -7.10
CA GLY A 141 -1.55 -2.98 -7.41
C GLY A 141 -2.43 -1.78 -7.09
N GLY A 142 -3.60 -1.70 -7.73
CA GLY A 142 -4.54 -0.61 -7.52
C GLY A 142 -4.09 0.72 -8.11
N HIS A 143 -4.46 1.81 -7.44
CA HIS A 143 -4.18 3.16 -7.90
C HIS A 143 -2.68 3.46 -7.95
N ASN A 144 -2.23 4.03 -9.05
CA ASN A 144 -0.83 4.35 -9.33
C ASN A 144 -0.62 5.81 -9.70
N GLY A 145 0.64 6.26 -9.66
CA GLY A 145 1.05 7.54 -10.22
C GLY A 145 0.89 7.58 -11.75
N ARG A 146 0.80 8.78 -12.30
CA ARG A 146 0.67 8.99 -13.76
C ARG A 146 1.97 8.84 -14.52
N GLU A 147 3.10 8.93 -13.80
CA GLU A 147 4.44 8.92 -14.37
C GLU A 147 4.91 7.53 -14.81
N GLU A 148 4.24 6.48 -14.35
CA GLU A 148 4.58 5.07 -14.62
C GLU A 148 6.07 4.75 -14.32
N THR A 149 6.63 5.39 -13.29
CA THR A 149 8.03 5.19 -12.91
C THR A 149 8.16 3.90 -12.11
N THR A 150 9.05 3.01 -12.55
CA THR A 150 9.34 1.76 -11.83
C THR A 150 10.02 2.04 -10.49
N THR A 151 9.85 1.15 -9.54
CA THR A 151 10.49 1.24 -8.21
C THR A 151 12.00 1.42 -8.32
N PHE A 152 12.62 0.70 -9.26
CA PHE A 152 14.07 0.75 -9.49
C PHE A 152 14.58 2.15 -9.90
N CYS A 153 13.78 2.91 -10.64
CA CYS A 153 14.11 4.28 -11.04
C CYS A 153 13.61 5.31 -10.03
N LEU A 154 12.46 5.07 -9.40
CA LEU A 154 11.81 6.03 -8.52
C LEU A 154 12.59 6.24 -7.21
N ILE A 155 13.05 5.14 -6.59
CA ILE A 155 13.69 5.22 -5.26
C ILE A 155 14.94 6.10 -5.29
N PRO A 156 15.93 5.90 -6.19
CA PRO A 156 17.09 6.79 -6.24
C PRO A 156 16.71 8.24 -6.59
N ALA A 157 15.75 8.47 -7.50
CA ALA A 157 15.30 9.82 -7.84
C ALA A 157 14.65 10.54 -6.65
N VAL A 158 13.87 9.85 -5.84
CA VAL A 158 13.29 10.42 -4.62
C VAL A 158 14.36 10.63 -3.55
N ARG A 159 15.31 9.68 -3.39
CA ARG A 159 16.40 9.82 -2.42
C ARG A 159 17.27 11.04 -2.71
N GLU A 160 17.53 11.33 -3.98
CA GLU A 160 18.29 12.51 -4.38
C GLU A 160 17.54 13.82 -4.11
N ALA A 161 16.20 13.79 -4.19
CA ALA A 161 15.35 14.97 -4.10
C ALA A 161 14.94 15.37 -2.66
N THR A 162 15.08 14.50 -1.67
CA THR A 162 14.63 14.78 -0.28
C THR A 162 15.54 14.13 0.75
N THR A 163 15.65 14.75 1.93
CA THR A 163 16.38 14.22 3.08
C THR A 163 15.51 13.42 4.03
N LEU A 164 14.19 13.39 3.84
CA LEU A 164 13.25 12.64 4.67
C LEU A 164 13.58 11.15 4.74
N PRO A 165 13.23 10.46 5.83
CA PRO A 165 13.21 9.01 5.86
C PRO A 165 12.39 8.47 4.69
N LEU A 166 12.95 7.52 3.92
CA LEU A 166 12.38 7.02 2.67
C LEU A 166 11.98 5.56 2.79
N ILE A 167 10.73 5.27 2.46
CA ILE A 167 10.16 3.92 2.37
C ILE A 167 9.92 3.61 0.89
N ALA A 168 10.39 2.46 0.41
CA ALA A 168 10.10 2.00 -0.95
C ALA A 168 8.83 1.16 -0.99
N ALA A 169 7.98 1.37 -2.00
CA ALA A 169 6.81 0.56 -2.27
C ALA A 169 6.67 0.25 -3.77
N GLY A 170 5.90 -0.79 -4.10
CA GLY A 170 5.75 -1.30 -5.47
C GLY A 170 6.81 -2.35 -5.80
N GLY A 171 6.37 -3.52 -6.30
CA GLY A 171 7.25 -4.61 -6.74
C GLY A 171 8.02 -5.37 -5.65
N VAL A 172 7.96 -4.95 -4.39
CA VAL A 172 8.66 -5.62 -3.28
C VAL A 172 7.80 -6.76 -2.72
N GLY A 173 8.33 -7.98 -2.74
CA GLY A 173 7.64 -9.17 -2.22
C GLY A 173 8.57 -10.26 -1.67
N THR A 174 9.89 -10.05 -1.72
CA THR A 174 10.92 -10.98 -1.23
C THR A 174 11.96 -10.25 -0.38
N GLY A 175 12.73 -11.00 0.41
CA GLY A 175 13.82 -10.41 1.20
C GLY A 175 14.93 -9.82 0.33
N GLU A 176 15.18 -10.39 -0.83
CA GLU A 176 16.10 -9.85 -1.83
C GLU A 176 15.60 -8.49 -2.37
N GLY A 177 14.26 -8.39 -2.63
CA GLY A 177 13.63 -7.13 -3.01
C GLY A 177 13.72 -6.06 -1.91
N VAL A 178 13.62 -6.45 -0.65
CA VAL A 178 13.85 -5.55 0.49
C VAL A 178 15.29 -5.02 0.47
N LEU A 179 16.29 -5.91 0.29
CA LEU A 179 17.69 -5.50 0.21
C LEU A 179 17.94 -4.57 -0.98
N ALA A 180 17.43 -4.91 -2.16
CA ALA A 180 17.57 -4.08 -3.36
C ALA A 180 17.01 -2.67 -3.16
N ALA A 181 15.81 -2.54 -2.56
CA ALA A 181 15.23 -1.25 -2.23
C ALA A 181 16.13 -0.42 -1.28
N MET A 182 16.74 -1.06 -0.28
CA MET A 182 17.67 -0.40 0.64
C MET A 182 18.97 0.04 -0.06
N VAL A 183 19.51 -0.78 -0.96
CA VAL A 183 20.68 -0.41 -1.78
C VAL A 183 20.39 0.79 -2.68
N LEU A 184 19.16 0.93 -3.17
CA LEU A 184 18.71 2.08 -3.96
C LEU A 184 18.50 3.36 -3.13
N GLY A 185 18.59 3.29 -1.80
CA GLY A 185 18.51 4.45 -0.91
C GLY A 185 17.28 4.53 -0.02
N ALA A 186 16.40 3.51 -0.02
CA ALA A 186 15.32 3.41 0.94
C ALA A 186 15.84 2.96 2.32
N GLU A 187 15.08 3.28 3.37
CA GLU A 187 15.37 2.90 4.75
C GLU A 187 14.33 1.95 5.32
N GLY A 188 13.31 1.65 4.54
CA GLY A 188 12.28 0.68 4.81
C GLY A 188 11.50 0.35 3.55
N VAL A 189 10.59 -0.62 3.66
CA VAL A 189 9.73 -1.04 2.56
C VAL A 189 8.27 -1.07 2.99
N GLN A 190 7.36 -0.68 2.09
CA GLN A 190 5.93 -0.91 2.23
C GLN A 190 5.51 -1.98 1.23
N ILE A 191 4.91 -3.04 1.73
CA ILE A 191 4.55 -4.23 0.97
C ILE A 191 3.02 -4.37 0.97
N GLY A 192 2.40 -4.34 -0.22
CA GLY A 192 0.96 -4.56 -0.39
C GLY A 192 0.65 -6.01 -0.72
N THR A 193 0.90 -6.40 -1.94
CA THR A 193 0.48 -7.67 -2.55
C THR A 193 0.81 -8.90 -1.71
N ARG A 194 2.02 -9.01 -1.19
CA ARG A 194 2.42 -10.15 -0.36
C ARG A 194 1.52 -10.31 0.86
N PHE A 195 1.19 -9.18 1.54
CA PHE A 195 0.30 -9.19 2.70
C PHE A 195 -1.19 -9.28 2.32
N ALA A 196 -1.61 -8.78 1.16
CA ALA A 196 -2.98 -8.94 0.66
C ALA A 196 -3.37 -10.42 0.49
N LEU A 197 -2.39 -11.28 0.21
CA LEU A 197 -2.57 -12.71 -0.02
C LEU A 197 -2.38 -13.57 1.24
N THR A 198 -2.18 -12.97 2.42
CA THR A 198 -2.07 -13.70 3.69
C THR A 198 -3.43 -14.15 4.23
N GLU A 199 -3.40 -15.05 5.20
CA GLU A 199 -4.60 -15.58 5.87
C GLU A 199 -5.39 -14.46 6.56
N GLU A 200 -4.70 -13.51 7.21
CA GLU A 200 -5.28 -12.44 8.01
C GLU A 200 -5.85 -11.28 7.19
N SER A 201 -5.54 -11.20 5.91
CA SER A 201 -6.14 -10.22 4.99
C SER A 201 -7.64 -10.43 4.87
N SER A 202 -8.40 -9.31 4.82
CA SER A 202 -9.86 -9.33 4.67
C SER A 202 -10.35 -9.69 3.26
N ALA A 203 -9.47 -9.76 2.28
CA ALA A 203 -9.81 -10.19 0.92
C ALA A 203 -10.43 -11.60 0.93
N SER A 204 -11.37 -11.86 0.03
CA SER A 204 -12.00 -13.18 -0.09
C SER A 204 -10.99 -14.28 -0.43
N SER A 205 -11.26 -15.51 0.01
CA SER A 205 -10.40 -16.66 -0.35
C SER A 205 -10.33 -16.87 -1.86
N VAL A 206 -11.44 -16.65 -2.56
CA VAL A 206 -11.54 -16.79 -4.02
C VAL A 206 -10.60 -15.81 -4.73
N PHE A 207 -10.59 -14.53 -4.33
CA PHE A 207 -9.66 -13.54 -4.86
C PHE A 207 -8.20 -13.93 -4.57
N LYS A 208 -7.88 -14.33 -3.33
CA LYS A 208 -6.52 -14.75 -2.97
C LYS A 208 -6.04 -15.93 -3.81
N ASP A 209 -6.86 -16.97 -3.96
CA ASP A 209 -6.49 -18.16 -4.72
C ASP A 209 -6.31 -17.83 -6.20
N TYR A 210 -7.15 -16.97 -6.76
CA TYR A 210 -6.98 -16.47 -8.11
C TYR A 210 -5.64 -15.72 -8.27
N CYS A 211 -5.34 -14.80 -7.36
CA CYS A 211 -4.08 -14.05 -7.41
C CYS A 211 -2.83 -14.93 -7.26
N LEU A 212 -2.90 -16.05 -6.55
CA LEU A 212 -1.80 -17.02 -6.44
C LEU A 212 -1.57 -17.84 -7.73
N SER A 213 -2.53 -17.83 -8.65
CA SER A 213 -2.41 -18.47 -9.96
C SER A 213 -1.81 -17.58 -11.06
N LEU A 214 -1.67 -16.27 -10.76
CA LEU A 214 -1.21 -15.29 -11.73
C LEU A 214 0.24 -15.49 -12.15
N ARG A 215 0.51 -15.05 -13.38
CA ARG A 215 1.83 -15.09 -14.01
C ARG A 215 2.25 -13.71 -14.49
N GLU A 216 3.46 -13.60 -14.98
CA GLU A 216 3.95 -12.39 -15.65
C GLU A 216 2.99 -11.97 -16.77
N GLY A 217 2.68 -10.67 -16.83
CA GLY A 217 1.75 -10.10 -17.82
C GLY A 217 0.26 -10.17 -17.47
N ASP A 218 -0.16 -10.87 -16.40
CA ASP A 218 -1.57 -10.99 -16.02
C ASP A 218 -2.13 -9.72 -15.37
N THR A 219 -1.29 -8.72 -15.06
CA THR A 219 -1.74 -7.41 -14.60
C THR A 219 -1.46 -6.32 -15.64
N LYS A 220 -2.33 -5.33 -15.75
CA LYS A 220 -2.18 -4.19 -16.68
C LYS A 220 -2.61 -2.89 -16.00
N LEU A 221 -1.88 -1.79 -16.28
CA LEU A 221 -2.24 -0.45 -15.82
C LEU A 221 -3.22 0.16 -16.82
N LEU A 222 -4.43 0.43 -16.38
CA LEU A 222 -5.56 0.94 -17.17
C LEU A 222 -6.20 2.13 -16.46
N LEU A 223 -7.35 2.63 -16.93
CA LEU A 223 -8.11 3.74 -16.38
C LEU A 223 -7.30 5.05 -16.31
N LYS A 224 -6.35 5.23 -17.23
CA LYS A 224 -5.39 6.35 -17.23
C LYS A 224 -6.05 7.73 -17.36
N LYS A 225 -7.23 7.81 -18.00
CA LYS A 225 -8.03 9.05 -18.10
C LYS A 225 -8.74 9.41 -16.79
N LEU A 226 -8.89 8.44 -15.87
CA LEU A 226 -9.45 8.64 -14.53
C LEU A 226 -8.32 8.72 -13.49
N ALA A 227 -8.01 7.61 -12.87
CA ALA A 227 -6.85 7.40 -12.03
C ALA A 227 -6.19 6.10 -12.49
N PRO A 228 -4.92 6.10 -12.90
CA PRO A 228 -4.24 4.89 -13.35
C PRO A 228 -4.38 3.79 -12.30
N THR A 229 -4.92 2.64 -12.69
CA THR A 229 -5.19 1.53 -11.78
C THR A 229 -4.65 0.22 -12.36
N ARG A 230 -3.86 -0.52 -11.58
CA ARG A 230 -3.36 -1.83 -11.98
C ARG A 230 -4.38 -2.89 -11.68
N LEU A 231 -4.91 -3.48 -12.75
CA LEU A 231 -5.98 -4.48 -12.75
C LEU A 231 -5.46 -5.86 -13.16
N VAL A 232 -6.04 -6.88 -12.56
CA VAL A 232 -5.85 -8.29 -12.93
C VAL A 232 -6.75 -8.65 -14.12
N LYS A 233 -6.34 -9.65 -14.90
CA LYS A 233 -7.11 -10.17 -16.03
C LYS A 233 -8.44 -10.75 -15.58
N ASN A 234 -9.54 -10.24 -16.15
CA ASN A 234 -10.90 -10.74 -16.03
C ASN A 234 -11.80 -10.05 -17.07
N ALA A 235 -13.08 -10.38 -17.13
CA ALA A 235 -14.02 -9.79 -18.09
C ALA A 235 -14.15 -8.27 -17.92
N PHE A 236 -14.16 -7.76 -16.68
CA PHE A 236 -14.21 -6.32 -16.44
C PHE A 236 -12.96 -5.61 -16.99
N ARG A 237 -11.74 -6.13 -16.72
CA ARG A 237 -10.50 -5.53 -17.25
C ARG A 237 -10.51 -5.54 -18.78
N GLU A 238 -10.93 -6.61 -19.42
CA GLU A 238 -11.03 -6.70 -20.89
C GLU A 238 -12.02 -5.68 -21.46
N ALA A 239 -13.15 -5.44 -20.78
CA ALA A 239 -14.10 -4.40 -21.15
C ALA A 239 -13.49 -2.99 -21.05
N VAL A 240 -12.73 -2.69 -19.97
CA VAL A 240 -12.03 -1.42 -19.81
C VAL A 240 -10.96 -1.23 -20.90
N GLU A 241 -10.17 -2.24 -21.17
CA GLU A 241 -9.13 -2.22 -22.21
C GLU A 241 -9.72 -1.93 -23.59
N LYS A 242 -10.79 -2.66 -23.96
CA LYS A 242 -11.51 -2.44 -25.21
C LYS A 242 -12.09 -1.02 -25.32
N ALA A 243 -12.63 -0.49 -24.23
CA ALA A 243 -13.17 0.87 -24.19
C ALA A 243 -12.06 1.91 -24.40
N GLU A 244 -10.91 1.77 -23.70
CA GLU A 244 -9.76 2.67 -23.88
C GLU A 244 -9.19 2.61 -25.30
N ASP A 245 -9.03 1.42 -25.87
CA ASP A 245 -8.55 1.22 -27.24
C ASP A 245 -9.51 1.82 -28.29
N SER A 246 -10.81 1.85 -28.00
CA SER A 246 -11.83 2.48 -28.82
C SER A 246 -11.93 4.00 -28.60
N GLY A 247 -11.08 4.60 -27.77
CA GLY A 247 -11.04 6.03 -27.52
C GLY A 247 -12.08 6.56 -26.53
N ALA A 248 -12.68 5.70 -25.69
CA ALA A 248 -13.68 6.08 -24.69
C ALA A 248 -13.28 7.34 -23.90
N SER A 249 -14.25 8.19 -23.60
CA SER A 249 -14.06 9.38 -22.77
C SER A 249 -13.89 9.01 -21.30
N ALA A 250 -13.44 9.98 -20.48
CA ALA A 250 -13.39 9.79 -19.03
C ALA A 250 -14.79 9.50 -18.43
N GLU A 251 -15.86 10.04 -19.02
CA GLU A 251 -17.23 9.80 -18.56
C GLU A 251 -17.69 8.39 -18.89
N ASP A 252 -17.39 7.88 -20.09
CA ASP A 252 -17.67 6.50 -20.48
C ASP A 252 -16.97 5.52 -19.55
N LEU A 253 -15.69 5.76 -19.25
CA LEU A 253 -14.92 4.92 -18.33
C LEU A 253 -15.46 4.99 -16.89
N ARG A 254 -15.93 6.17 -16.42
CA ARG A 254 -16.58 6.30 -15.12
C ARG A 254 -17.88 5.48 -15.05
N THR A 255 -18.66 5.53 -16.11
CA THR A 255 -19.89 4.76 -16.22
C THR A 255 -19.61 3.26 -16.23
N LEU A 256 -18.61 2.82 -16.99
CA LEU A 256 -18.16 1.42 -17.04
C LEU A 256 -17.63 0.95 -15.69
N LEU A 257 -16.81 1.74 -15.01
CA LEU A 257 -16.29 1.42 -13.69
C LEU A 257 -17.41 1.27 -12.65
N GLY A 258 -18.39 2.18 -12.67
CA GLY A 258 -19.50 2.18 -11.72
C GLY A 258 -19.04 2.41 -10.28
N ARG A 259 -19.80 1.87 -9.32
CA ARG A 259 -19.49 1.97 -7.88
C ARG A 259 -19.37 0.59 -7.24
N GLY A 260 -18.43 0.44 -6.32
CA GLY A 260 -18.29 -0.76 -5.50
C GLY A 260 -17.65 -1.97 -6.19
N ARG A 261 -17.09 -1.83 -7.39
CA ARG A 261 -16.50 -2.96 -8.12
C ARG A 261 -15.31 -3.58 -7.37
N ALA A 262 -14.46 -2.78 -6.74
CA ALA A 262 -13.36 -3.30 -5.93
C ALA A 262 -13.88 -4.12 -4.72
N LYS A 263 -14.98 -3.68 -4.08
CA LYS A 263 -15.65 -4.49 -3.05
C LYS A 263 -16.12 -5.82 -3.60
N LYS A 264 -16.85 -5.76 -4.74
CA LYS A 264 -17.40 -6.93 -5.41
C LYS A 264 -16.31 -7.96 -5.75
N GLY A 265 -15.18 -7.51 -6.30
CA GLY A 265 -14.08 -8.38 -6.69
C GLY A 265 -13.24 -8.87 -5.52
N ILE A 266 -12.67 -7.96 -4.75
CA ILE A 266 -11.66 -8.28 -3.73
C ILE A 266 -12.31 -8.89 -2.48
N PHE A 267 -13.40 -8.28 -1.99
CA PHE A 267 -14.02 -8.68 -0.73
C PHE A 267 -15.09 -9.75 -0.89
N GLU A 268 -15.94 -9.62 -1.93
CA GLU A 268 -17.05 -10.55 -2.17
C GLU A 268 -16.65 -11.72 -3.09
N GLY A 269 -15.53 -11.61 -3.84
CA GLY A 269 -14.95 -12.70 -4.63
C GLY A 269 -15.53 -12.89 -6.02
N ASP A 270 -16.19 -11.86 -6.59
CA ASP A 270 -16.63 -11.89 -7.98
C ASP A 270 -15.44 -11.67 -8.92
N LEU A 271 -14.92 -12.75 -9.48
CA LEU A 271 -13.76 -12.72 -10.37
C LEU A 271 -14.09 -12.23 -11.79
N GLU A 272 -15.35 -12.23 -12.20
CA GLU A 272 -15.77 -11.86 -13.55
C GLU A 272 -15.96 -10.34 -13.68
N GLU A 273 -16.84 -9.79 -12.85
CA GLU A 273 -17.29 -8.40 -12.92
C GLU A 273 -16.60 -7.48 -11.90
N GLY A 274 -15.87 -8.06 -10.97
CA GLY A 274 -15.17 -7.31 -9.94
C GLY A 274 -13.95 -6.55 -10.48
N GLU A 275 -13.62 -5.42 -9.87
CA GLU A 275 -12.34 -4.74 -10.05
C GLU A 275 -11.32 -5.46 -9.16
N LEU A 276 -10.40 -6.19 -9.80
CA LEU A 276 -9.40 -7.01 -9.13
C LEU A 276 -8.05 -6.26 -9.16
N GLU A 277 -7.62 -5.77 -7.99
CA GLU A 277 -6.40 -4.98 -7.86
C GLU A 277 -5.31 -5.78 -7.16
N ILE A 278 -4.19 -6.03 -7.85
CA ILE A 278 -3.00 -6.66 -7.28
C ILE A 278 -1.74 -6.19 -8.01
N GLY A 279 -0.59 -6.17 -7.36
CA GLY A 279 0.68 -5.76 -7.95
C GLY A 279 1.33 -6.86 -8.80
N GLN A 280 2.30 -6.46 -9.64
CA GLN A 280 3.02 -7.36 -10.53
C GLN A 280 3.76 -8.48 -9.77
N VAL A 281 4.17 -8.22 -8.54
CA VAL A 281 4.88 -9.19 -7.69
C VAL A 281 4.02 -10.42 -7.33
N SER A 282 2.70 -10.39 -7.57
CA SER A 282 1.84 -11.58 -7.44
C SER A 282 2.33 -12.77 -8.26
N ALA A 283 2.93 -12.52 -9.41
CA ALA A 283 3.46 -13.57 -10.30
C ALA A 283 4.56 -14.46 -9.68
N ILE A 284 5.17 -14.02 -8.58
CA ILE A 284 6.21 -14.78 -7.86
C ILE A 284 5.74 -15.29 -6.48
N ILE A 285 4.46 -15.11 -6.14
CA ILE A 285 3.87 -15.60 -4.90
C ILE A 285 3.04 -16.83 -5.22
N SER A 286 3.46 -17.99 -4.76
CA SER A 286 2.88 -19.28 -5.17
C SER A 286 2.03 -19.97 -4.11
N ARG A 287 1.98 -19.42 -2.88
CA ARG A 287 1.24 -20.04 -1.78
C ARG A 287 0.66 -19.02 -0.82
N ARG A 288 -0.47 -19.37 -0.19
CA ARG A 288 -1.03 -18.63 0.93
C ARG A 288 -0.23 -18.94 2.19
N GLN A 289 0.03 -17.91 2.98
CA GLN A 289 0.80 -18.01 4.23
C GLN A 289 0.15 -17.11 5.29
N SER A 290 0.44 -17.39 6.55
CA SER A 290 0.18 -16.44 7.63
C SER A 290 1.14 -15.24 7.55
N VAL A 291 0.76 -14.13 8.18
CA VAL A 291 1.64 -12.96 8.31
C VAL A 291 2.98 -13.33 8.99
N ALA A 292 2.94 -14.17 10.02
CA ALA A 292 4.14 -14.61 10.72
C ALA A 292 5.13 -15.30 9.78
N GLU A 293 4.64 -16.28 8.97
CA GLU A 293 5.48 -16.97 7.99
C GLU A 293 6.04 -16.03 6.93
N VAL A 294 5.24 -15.07 6.44
CA VAL A 294 5.70 -14.05 5.48
C VAL A 294 6.80 -13.19 6.08
N MET A 295 6.63 -12.71 7.32
CA MET A 295 7.64 -11.89 7.98
C MET A 295 8.93 -12.65 8.23
N ASP A 296 8.86 -13.88 8.71
CA ASP A 296 10.02 -14.74 8.92
C ASP A 296 10.76 -15.01 7.61
N GLU A 297 10.04 -15.30 6.53
CA GLU A 297 10.60 -15.53 5.19
C GLU A 297 11.31 -14.28 4.66
N LEU A 298 10.67 -13.10 4.73
CA LEU A 298 11.25 -11.83 4.30
C LEU A 298 12.54 -11.51 5.05
N VAL A 299 12.52 -11.63 6.39
CA VAL A 299 13.70 -11.35 7.22
C VAL A 299 14.82 -12.33 6.96
N ALA A 300 14.52 -13.64 6.90
CA ALA A 300 15.54 -14.66 6.65
C ALA A 300 16.14 -14.53 5.24
N ALA A 301 15.34 -14.26 4.21
CA ALA A 301 15.82 -14.05 2.85
C ALA A 301 16.67 -12.77 2.73
N TYR A 302 16.24 -11.67 3.35
CA TYR A 302 17.04 -10.45 3.45
C TYR A 302 18.41 -10.73 4.07
N GLN A 303 18.44 -11.42 5.22
CA GLN A 303 19.69 -11.74 5.93
C GLN A 303 20.63 -12.63 5.12
N ARG A 304 20.08 -13.60 4.36
CA ARG A 304 20.87 -14.43 3.46
C ARG A 304 21.44 -13.62 2.29
N ALA A 305 20.61 -12.78 1.67
CA ALA A 305 21.03 -11.93 0.55
C ALA A 305 22.11 -10.92 0.99
N ALA A 306 21.95 -10.27 2.15
CA ALA A 306 22.89 -9.28 2.66
C ALA A 306 24.29 -9.86 3.00
N LYS A 307 24.41 -11.18 3.14
CA LYS A 307 25.69 -11.86 3.39
C LYS A 307 26.40 -12.34 2.10
N LYS A 308 25.73 -12.25 0.95
CA LYS A 308 26.36 -12.66 -0.31
C LYS A 308 27.42 -11.65 -0.72
N ASP A 309 28.55 -12.16 -1.16
CA ASP A 309 29.58 -11.34 -1.80
C ASP A 309 29.16 -11.11 -3.27
N TYR A 310 28.72 -9.88 -3.54
CA TYR A 310 28.38 -9.46 -4.90
C TYR A 310 29.67 -8.87 -5.52
N LEU A 311 30.53 -9.74 -6.04
CA LEU A 311 31.75 -9.33 -6.73
C LEU A 311 31.44 -8.58 -8.02
N PHE A 312 31.99 -7.35 -8.11
CA PHE A 312 32.18 -6.65 -9.37
C PHE A 312 33.65 -6.66 -9.75
#